data_89dcd737917f5222205ccbaedeffe4f7
#
_entry.id   89dcd737917f5222205ccbaedeffe4f7
#
_cell.length_a   1.000
_cell.length_b   1.000
_cell.length_c   1.000
_cell.angle_alpha   90.00
_cell.angle_beta   90.00
_cell.angle_gamma   90.00
#
_symmetry.space_group_name_H-M   'P 1'
#
loop_
_entity.id
_entity.type
_entity.pdbx_description
1 polymer ?
#
loop_
_entity_poly.entity_id
_entity_poly.type
_entity_poly.pdbx_seq_one_letter_code
_entity_poly.pdbx_strand_id
1 'polypeptide(L)'
;MKKEDLPDFAKPYKTKGYDVRLVRGAYQLFKISSKRVPEKSYPVLIQEYVGTIDPDKGLIPKKITTKKASAFVEYGLSHFILSRYRRELLQVCHFNNSGSIQTVYMGIVQFMYGHTQQRFIELTYLQTMIKPCPELKGSSSAKRVAKVASKITSLLEEGIQDTADRDYMIAALKEIKADASCAKPAIAYSEELTSLFDKYGFEHE
;
A
#
# COMPACT_ATOMS: atom_id res chain seq x y z
N MET A 1 -20.58 -34.60 -2.70
CA MET A 1 -21.73 -34.87 -3.59
C MET A 1 -21.35 -35.98 -4.57
N LYS A 2 -22.19 -36.94 -4.82
CA LYS A 2 -21.99 -37.95 -5.88
C LYS A 2 -22.25 -37.28 -7.24
N LYS A 3 -21.75 -37.89 -8.33
CA LYS A 3 -21.89 -37.30 -9.66
C LYS A 3 -23.36 -37.24 -10.12
N GLU A 4 -24.15 -38.22 -9.68
CA GLU A 4 -25.58 -38.33 -9.96
C GLU A 4 -26.40 -37.19 -9.36
N ASP A 5 -25.96 -36.68 -8.19
CA ASP A 5 -26.66 -35.62 -7.44
C ASP A 5 -26.38 -34.21 -8.01
N LEU A 6 -25.48 -34.10 -8.99
CA LEU A 6 -25.11 -32.82 -9.61
C LEU A 6 -26.06 -32.46 -10.75
N PRO A 7 -26.36 -31.17 -10.94
CA PRO A 7 -27.07 -30.73 -12.15
C PRO A 7 -26.25 -31.00 -13.41
N ASP A 8 -26.93 -31.17 -14.55
CA ASP A 8 -26.31 -31.60 -15.78
C ASP A 8 -25.16 -30.70 -16.24
N PHE A 9 -25.26 -29.40 -16.03
CA PHE A 9 -24.18 -28.43 -16.34
C PHE A 9 -22.93 -28.64 -15.49
N ALA A 10 -23.03 -29.21 -14.31
CA ALA A 10 -21.90 -29.39 -13.38
C ALA A 10 -21.28 -30.80 -13.44
N LYS A 11 -22.02 -31.80 -13.91
CA LYS A 11 -21.56 -33.20 -14.04
C LYS A 11 -20.27 -33.40 -14.87
N PRO A 12 -20.04 -32.68 -15.98
CA PRO A 12 -18.82 -32.82 -16.78
C PRO A 12 -17.53 -32.45 -16.02
N TYR A 13 -17.64 -31.56 -15.04
CA TYR A 13 -16.47 -31.06 -14.28
C TYR A 13 -16.05 -32.00 -13.14
N LYS A 14 -16.90 -32.92 -12.72
CA LYS A 14 -16.57 -33.93 -11.71
C LYS A 14 -15.86 -35.13 -12.35
N THR A 15 -14.55 -35.01 -12.45
CA THR A 15 -13.64 -36.02 -13.03
C THR A 15 -12.59 -36.46 -12.00
N LYS A 16 -11.73 -37.41 -12.35
CA LYS A 16 -10.65 -37.89 -11.47
C LYS A 16 -9.73 -36.72 -11.10
N GLY A 17 -9.55 -36.47 -9.82
CA GLY A 17 -8.74 -35.37 -9.29
C GLY A 17 -9.49 -34.02 -9.19
N TYR A 18 -10.77 -33.98 -9.50
CA TYR A 18 -11.61 -32.81 -9.34
C TYR A 18 -12.90 -33.13 -8.58
N ASP A 19 -13.30 -32.24 -7.70
CA ASP A 19 -14.54 -32.33 -6.94
C ASP A 19 -15.41 -31.10 -7.12
N VAL A 20 -16.72 -31.32 -7.23
CA VAL A 20 -17.71 -30.25 -7.35
C VAL A 20 -18.51 -30.18 -6.07
N ARG A 21 -18.66 -29.01 -5.50
CA ARG A 21 -19.40 -28.76 -4.27
C ARG A 21 -20.35 -27.59 -4.40
N LEU A 22 -21.50 -27.71 -3.76
CA LEU A 22 -22.40 -26.57 -3.60
C LEU A 22 -21.97 -25.76 -2.37
N VAL A 23 -21.53 -24.54 -2.59
CA VAL A 23 -21.07 -23.62 -1.55
C VAL A 23 -21.82 -22.30 -1.70
N ARG A 24 -22.59 -21.93 -0.69
CA ARG A 24 -23.39 -20.69 -0.68
C ARG A 24 -24.28 -20.50 -1.93
N GLY A 25 -24.91 -21.59 -2.37
CA GLY A 25 -25.79 -21.56 -3.53
C GLY A 25 -25.10 -21.61 -4.91
N ALA A 26 -23.77 -21.67 -4.96
CA ALA A 26 -23.01 -21.78 -6.22
C ALA A 26 -22.23 -23.09 -6.29
N TYR A 27 -22.17 -23.71 -7.48
CA TYR A 27 -21.34 -24.89 -7.72
C TYR A 27 -19.90 -24.49 -7.94
N GLN A 28 -19.01 -25.02 -7.10
CA GLN A 28 -17.58 -24.68 -7.13
C GLN A 28 -16.75 -25.92 -7.44
N LEU A 29 -15.74 -25.72 -8.31
CA LEU A 29 -14.79 -26.74 -8.71
C LEU A 29 -13.53 -26.66 -7.87
N PHE A 30 -13.11 -27.81 -7.32
CA PHE A 30 -11.88 -27.96 -6.55
C PHE A 30 -11.00 -29.02 -7.20
N LYS A 31 -9.71 -28.72 -7.36
CA LYS A 31 -8.68 -29.71 -7.67
C LYS A 31 -8.27 -30.42 -6.39
N ILE A 32 -8.28 -31.73 -6.40
CA ILE A 32 -7.90 -32.55 -5.24
C ILE A 32 -6.58 -33.24 -5.56
N SER A 33 -5.59 -33.05 -4.71
CA SER A 33 -4.32 -33.75 -4.76
C SER A 33 -3.94 -34.24 -3.37
N SER A 34 -3.08 -35.24 -3.29
CA SER A 34 -2.55 -35.73 -2.01
C SER A 34 -1.03 -35.51 -1.98
N LYS A 35 -0.52 -35.02 -0.85
CA LYS A 35 0.91 -34.84 -0.62
C LYS A 35 1.34 -35.63 0.60
N ARG A 36 2.42 -36.39 0.46
CA ARG A 36 3.02 -37.07 1.59
C ARG A 36 3.86 -36.08 2.39
N VAL A 37 3.57 -35.97 3.66
CA VAL A 37 4.29 -35.11 4.61
C VAL A 37 5.12 -36.03 5.51
N PRO A 38 6.44 -35.82 5.68
CA PRO A 38 7.30 -36.73 6.45
C PRO A 38 6.82 -37.03 7.88
N GLU A 39 6.15 -36.07 8.50
CA GLU A 39 5.69 -36.13 9.89
C GLU A 39 4.34 -36.88 10.05
N LYS A 40 3.70 -37.35 8.97
CA LYS A 40 2.40 -38.03 9.02
C LYS A 40 2.45 -39.38 8.33
N SER A 41 1.87 -40.39 8.96
CA SER A 41 1.78 -41.76 8.43
C SER A 41 0.82 -41.87 7.23
N TYR A 42 -0.02 -40.86 6.99
CA TYR A 42 -1.00 -40.82 5.90
C TYR A 42 -0.80 -39.57 5.00
N PRO A 43 -1.13 -39.64 3.71
CA PRO A 43 -1.02 -38.49 2.82
C PRO A 43 -2.06 -37.41 3.19
N VAL A 44 -1.62 -36.16 3.19
CA VAL A 44 -2.50 -35.01 3.43
C VAL A 44 -3.21 -34.62 2.14
N LEU A 45 -4.52 -34.50 2.21
CA LEU A 45 -5.34 -34.07 1.09
C LEU A 45 -5.21 -32.55 0.91
N ILE A 46 -4.78 -32.13 -0.27
CA ILE A 46 -4.70 -30.72 -0.66
C ILE A 46 -5.88 -30.42 -1.59
N GLN A 47 -6.63 -29.40 -1.26
CA GLN A 47 -7.78 -28.95 -2.04
C GLN A 47 -7.52 -27.53 -2.52
N GLU A 48 -7.58 -27.33 -3.82
CA GLU A 48 -7.36 -26.03 -4.47
C GLU A 48 -8.63 -25.61 -5.20
N TYR A 49 -9.16 -24.46 -4.87
CA TYR A 49 -10.30 -23.89 -5.57
C TYR A 49 -9.92 -23.45 -6.97
N VAL A 50 -10.60 -23.97 -7.97
CA VAL A 50 -10.35 -23.73 -9.40
C VAL A 50 -11.26 -22.62 -9.95
N GLY A 51 -12.54 -22.65 -9.57
CA GLY A 51 -13.50 -21.67 -10.07
C GLY A 51 -14.94 -22.02 -9.71
N THR A 52 -15.87 -21.20 -10.17
CA THR A 52 -17.32 -21.41 -10.02
C THR A 52 -17.88 -21.94 -11.35
N ILE A 53 -18.80 -22.89 -11.28
CA ILE A 53 -19.48 -23.43 -12.44
C ILE A 53 -20.82 -22.70 -12.57
N ASP A 54 -20.94 -21.93 -13.63
CA ASP A 54 -22.16 -21.19 -13.97
C ASP A 54 -22.97 -21.99 -14.99
N PRO A 55 -24.32 -22.04 -14.87
CA PRO A 55 -25.17 -22.79 -15.80
C PRO A 55 -25.03 -22.35 -17.27
N ASP A 56 -24.88 -21.05 -17.50
CA ASP A 56 -24.89 -20.44 -18.83
C ASP A 56 -23.48 -20.26 -19.41
N LYS A 57 -22.51 -19.89 -18.52
CA LYS A 57 -21.14 -19.52 -18.91
C LYS A 57 -20.12 -20.65 -18.72
N GLY A 58 -20.53 -21.77 -18.12
CA GLY A 58 -19.63 -22.87 -17.80
C GLY A 58 -18.68 -22.53 -16.64
N LEU A 59 -17.43 -23.01 -16.72
CA LEU A 59 -16.44 -22.77 -15.68
C LEU A 59 -15.92 -21.33 -15.74
N ILE A 60 -16.24 -20.55 -14.72
CA ILE A 60 -15.64 -19.24 -14.45
C ILE A 60 -14.42 -19.49 -13.55
N PRO A 61 -13.18 -19.41 -14.09
CA PRO A 61 -12.00 -19.69 -13.32
C PRO A 61 -11.83 -18.68 -12.18
N LYS A 62 -11.21 -19.13 -11.07
CA LYS A 62 -10.78 -18.25 -10.00
C LYS A 62 -9.96 -17.12 -10.60
N LYS A 63 -10.38 -15.89 -10.39
CA LYS A 63 -9.51 -14.75 -10.67
C LYS A 63 -8.22 -14.97 -9.87
N ILE A 64 -7.15 -15.34 -10.55
CA ILE A 64 -5.82 -15.30 -9.97
C ILE A 64 -5.54 -13.82 -9.79
N THR A 65 -5.89 -13.30 -8.62
CA THR A 65 -5.20 -12.13 -8.12
C THR A 65 -3.77 -12.61 -7.91
N THR A 66 -2.94 -12.47 -8.94
CA THR A 66 -1.51 -12.38 -8.71
C THR A 66 -1.40 -11.36 -7.60
N LYS A 67 -0.99 -11.78 -6.39
CA LYS A 67 -0.52 -10.83 -5.40
C LYS A 67 0.51 -10.04 -6.16
N LYS A 68 0.16 -8.80 -6.57
CA LYS A 68 1.15 -7.87 -7.10
C LYS A 68 2.27 -7.94 -6.08
N ALA A 69 3.47 -8.26 -6.52
CA ALA A 69 4.63 -8.23 -5.65
C ALA A 69 4.50 -6.95 -4.84
N SER A 70 4.49 -7.07 -3.51
CA SER A 70 4.25 -5.94 -2.64
C SER A 70 5.26 -4.88 -3.04
N ALA A 71 4.78 -3.76 -3.57
CA ALA A 71 5.64 -2.66 -3.93
C ALA A 71 6.04 -1.99 -2.64
N PHE A 72 7.32 -1.97 -2.35
CA PHE A 72 7.86 -1.15 -1.27
C PHE A 72 7.95 0.29 -1.77
N VAL A 73 7.36 1.17 -1.00
CA VAL A 73 7.33 2.61 -1.27
C VAL A 73 8.00 3.37 -0.13
N GLU A 74 8.53 4.54 -0.42
CA GLU A 74 9.04 5.43 0.60
C GLU A 74 7.95 5.69 1.66
N TYR A 75 8.33 5.60 2.91
CA TYR A 75 7.44 5.79 4.05
C TYR A 75 8.02 6.75 5.09
N GLY A 76 9.30 6.59 5.45
CA GLY A 76 9.88 7.23 6.62
C GLY A 76 9.82 8.75 6.58
N LEU A 77 10.33 9.38 5.54
CA LEU A 77 10.35 10.83 5.43
C LEU A 77 8.95 11.43 5.27
N SER A 78 8.11 10.81 4.44
CA SER A 78 6.73 11.27 4.26
C SER A 78 5.92 11.17 5.56
N HIS A 79 6.10 10.10 6.32
CA HIS A 79 5.44 9.91 7.62
C HIS A 79 5.98 10.92 8.66
N PHE A 80 7.30 11.09 8.76
CA PHE A 80 7.92 12.06 9.66
C PHE A 80 7.39 13.48 9.44
N ILE A 81 7.37 13.94 8.18
CA ILE A 81 6.85 15.26 7.84
C ILE A 81 5.36 15.38 8.22
N LEU A 82 4.55 14.36 7.94
CA LEU A 82 3.13 14.40 8.25
C LEU A 82 2.84 14.33 9.75
N SER A 83 3.53 13.47 10.49
CA SER A 83 3.30 13.35 11.93
C SER A 83 3.69 14.64 12.66
N ARG A 84 4.79 15.26 12.25
CA ARG A 84 5.36 16.42 12.93
C ARG A 84 4.76 17.75 12.50
N TYR A 85 4.58 17.96 11.18
CA TYR A 85 4.29 19.29 10.64
C TYR A 85 2.93 19.39 9.92
N ARG A 86 2.06 18.39 10.07
CA ARG A 86 0.76 18.38 9.39
C ARG A 86 -0.06 19.64 9.65
N ARG A 87 -0.05 20.14 10.89
CA ARG A 87 -0.85 21.30 11.29
C ARG A 87 -0.36 22.56 10.59
N GLU A 88 0.93 22.80 10.62
CA GLU A 88 1.60 23.95 10.00
C GLU A 88 1.42 23.93 8.47
N LEU A 89 1.56 22.76 7.86
CA LEU A 89 1.38 22.60 6.42
C LEU A 89 -0.06 22.84 5.97
N LEU A 90 -1.04 22.39 6.75
CA LEU A 90 -2.44 22.68 6.49
C LEU A 90 -2.75 24.18 6.61
N GLN A 91 -2.10 24.91 7.53
CA GLN A 91 -2.25 26.37 7.64
C GLN A 91 -1.82 27.09 6.35
N VAL A 92 -0.77 26.62 5.68
CA VAL A 92 -0.33 27.17 4.39
C VAL A 92 -1.41 27.05 3.31
N CYS A 93 -2.29 26.07 3.42
CA CYS A 93 -3.36 25.81 2.46
C CYS A 93 -4.67 26.56 2.77
N HIS A 94 -4.68 27.47 3.77
CA HIS A 94 -5.89 28.17 4.24
C HIS A 94 -7.03 27.17 4.54
N PHE A 95 -6.94 26.49 5.67
CA PHE A 95 -7.90 25.53 6.22
C PHE A 95 -9.28 25.49 5.51
N ASN A 96 -9.80 24.33 5.18
CA ASN A 96 -11.22 23.95 5.18
C ASN A 96 -11.78 23.15 4.00
N ASN A 97 -10.97 22.49 3.17
CA ASN A 97 -11.58 21.50 2.29
C ASN A 97 -10.66 20.29 2.07
N SER A 98 -11.25 19.19 1.61
CA SER A 98 -10.53 17.95 1.28
C SER A 98 -9.37 18.13 0.29
N GLY A 99 -9.35 19.23 -0.48
CA GLY A 99 -8.24 19.59 -1.38
C GLY A 99 -6.99 20.08 -0.67
N SER A 100 -7.08 20.52 0.58
CA SER A 100 -5.90 21.01 1.33
C SER A 100 -4.95 19.89 1.72
N ILE A 101 -5.46 18.76 2.19
CA ILE A 101 -4.64 17.60 2.54
C ILE A 101 -3.93 17.01 1.32
N GLN A 102 -4.60 16.98 0.17
CA GLN A 102 -4.00 16.54 -1.09
C GLN A 102 -2.90 17.49 -1.54
N THR A 103 -3.09 18.80 -1.37
CA THR A 103 -2.04 19.80 -1.66
C THR A 103 -0.83 19.61 -0.77
N VAL A 104 -1.03 19.27 0.52
CA VAL A 104 0.06 18.92 1.46
C VAL A 104 0.81 17.69 0.96
N TYR A 105 0.11 16.60 0.62
CA TYR A 105 0.75 15.39 0.10
C TYR A 105 1.57 15.65 -1.17
N MET A 106 1.01 16.41 -2.11
CA MET A 106 1.71 16.81 -3.32
C MET A 106 2.92 17.71 -3.02
N GLY A 107 2.84 18.58 -2.02
CA GLY A 107 3.95 19.39 -1.54
C GLY A 107 5.08 18.54 -0.95
N ILE A 108 4.76 17.50 -0.18
CA ILE A 108 5.74 16.54 0.34
C ILE A 108 6.42 15.80 -0.83
N VAL A 109 5.67 15.33 -1.81
CA VAL A 109 6.23 14.69 -3.00
C VAL A 109 7.17 15.64 -3.76
N GLN A 110 6.77 16.90 -3.94
CA GLN A 110 7.63 17.90 -4.58
C GLN A 110 8.89 18.19 -3.77
N PHE A 111 8.79 18.27 -2.45
CA PHE A 111 9.95 18.43 -1.56
C PHE A 111 10.93 17.27 -1.74
N MET A 112 10.44 16.03 -1.72
CA MET A 112 11.30 14.84 -1.78
C MET A 112 11.96 14.63 -3.15
N TYR A 113 11.28 14.99 -4.23
CA TYR A 113 11.69 14.63 -5.60
C TYR A 113 11.90 15.83 -6.52
N GLY A 114 11.69 17.05 -6.06
CA GLY A 114 11.83 18.29 -6.85
C GLY A 114 10.67 18.54 -7.82
N HIS A 115 9.76 17.61 -8.01
CA HIS A 115 8.61 17.74 -8.92
C HIS A 115 7.47 16.78 -8.55
N THR A 116 6.26 17.04 -9.06
CA THR A 116 5.03 16.33 -8.72
C THR A 116 4.51 15.51 -9.91
N GLN A 117 5.34 14.65 -10.48
CA GLN A 117 4.89 13.74 -11.52
C GLN A 117 4.21 12.50 -10.90
N GLN A 118 3.21 11.95 -11.59
CA GLN A 118 2.47 10.76 -11.15
C GLN A 118 3.40 9.61 -10.71
N ARG A 119 4.49 9.38 -11.44
CA ARG A 119 5.47 8.35 -11.12
C ARG A 119 6.07 8.48 -9.73
N PHE A 120 6.30 9.70 -9.24
CA PHE A 120 6.86 9.93 -7.91
C PHE A 120 5.83 9.72 -6.81
N ILE A 121 4.56 10.05 -7.08
CA ILE A 121 3.46 9.74 -6.17
C ILE A 121 3.34 8.22 -5.99
N GLU A 122 3.54 7.44 -7.03
CA GLU A 122 3.53 5.97 -6.99
C GLU A 122 4.70 5.36 -6.20
N LEU A 123 5.76 6.10 -5.98
CA LEU A 123 6.95 5.68 -5.22
C LEU A 123 6.86 6.03 -3.73
N THR A 124 5.80 6.67 -3.27
CA THR A 124 5.64 7.08 -1.88
C THR A 124 4.42 6.43 -1.24
N TYR A 125 4.47 6.26 0.09
CA TYR A 125 3.33 5.82 0.89
C TYR A 125 2.11 6.75 0.73
N LEU A 126 2.33 8.01 0.44
CA LEU A 126 1.26 8.99 0.21
C LEU A 126 0.32 8.58 -0.92
N GLN A 127 0.75 7.72 -1.84
CA GLN A 127 -0.10 7.13 -2.86
C GLN A 127 -1.38 6.50 -2.27
N THR A 128 -1.27 5.82 -1.13
CA THR A 128 -2.42 5.18 -0.48
C THR A 128 -3.38 6.19 0.14
N MET A 129 -2.91 7.40 0.40
CA MET A 129 -3.64 8.49 1.04
C MET A 129 -4.20 9.49 0.03
N ILE A 130 -3.60 9.57 -1.16
CA ILE A 130 -4.07 10.42 -2.23
C ILE A 130 -5.18 9.68 -2.98
N LYS A 131 -6.44 10.07 -2.75
CA LYS A 131 -7.52 9.66 -3.65
C LYS A 131 -7.16 10.14 -5.06
N PRO A 132 -7.51 9.40 -6.15
CA PRO A 132 -7.25 9.85 -7.51
C PRO A 132 -7.74 11.29 -7.64
N CYS A 133 -6.82 12.22 -7.56
CA CYS A 133 -7.11 13.63 -7.78
C CYS A 133 -7.30 13.80 -9.27
N PRO A 134 -8.41 14.38 -9.72
CA PRO A 134 -8.40 14.98 -11.03
C PRO A 134 -7.21 15.94 -11.03
N GLU A 135 -6.34 15.77 -12.01
CA GLU A 135 -5.10 16.53 -12.19
C GLU A 135 -5.18 17.90 -11.54
N LEU A 136 -4.16 18.30 -10.78
CA LEU A 136 -4.04 19.65 -10.25
C LEU A 136 -3.91 20.62 -11.45
N LYS A 137 -5.03 20.79 -12.17
CA LYS A 137 -5.13 21.63 -13.35
C LYS A 137 -5.19 23.08 -12.88
N GLY A 138 -4.13 23.79 -13.13
CA GLY A 138 -4.07 25.24 -12.99
C GLY A 138 -2.84 25.75 -12.27
N SER A 139 -2.37 26.91 -12.67
CA SER A 139 -1.20 27.60 -12.12
C SER A 139 -1.33 27.90 -10.62
N SER A 140 -2.54 28.10 -10.09
CA SER A 140 -2.79 28.35 -8.68
C SER A 140 -2.57 27.11 -7.80
N SER A 141 -2.86 25.92 -8.32
CA SER A 141 -2.61 24.66 -7.59
C SER A 141 -1.13 24.33 -7.51
N ALA A 142 -0.39 24.50 -8.61
CA ALA A 142 1.06 24.31 -8.64
C ALA A 142 1.77 25.29 -7.69
N LYS A 143 1.36 26.56 -7.65
CA LYS A 143 1.90 27.55 -6.71
C LYS A 143 1.67 27.17 -5.25
N ARG A 144 0.48 26.63 -4.92
CA ARG A 144 0.19 26.16 -3.55
C ARG A 144 1.04 24.95 -3.16
N VAL A 145 1.21 23.99 -4.05
CA VAL A 145 2.08 22.83 -3.85
C VAL A 145 3.53 23.28 -3.62
N ALA A 146 4.05 24.17 -4.45
CA ALA A 146 5.40 24.74 -4.29
C ALA A 146 5.55 25.50 -2.95
N LYS A 147 4.53 26.24 -2.51
CA LYS A 147 4.51 26.92 -1.22
C LYS A 147 4.58 25.94 -0.05
N VAL A 148 3.88 24.81 -0.13
CA VAL A 148 3.97 23.74 0.87
C VAL A 148 5.38 23.14 0.90
N ALA A 149 5.97 22.83 -0.26
CA ALA A 149 7.32 22.29 -0.34
C ALA A 149 8.36 23.25 0.27
N SER A 150 8.29 24.55 -0.01
CA SER A 150 9.14 25.57 0.60
C SER A 150 8.93 25.69 2.11
N LYS A 151 7.67 25.56 2.58
CA LYS A 151 7.40 25.56 4.03
C LYS A 151 8.00 24.36 4.73
N ILE A 152 7.99 23.17 4.11
CA ILE A 152 8.67 21.98 4.66
C ILE A 152 10.17 22.26 4.85
N THR A 153 10.82 22.85 3.85
CA THR A 153 12.24 23.24 3.96
C THR A 153 12.47 24.15 5.16
N SER A 154 11.70 25.24 5.27
CA SER A 154 11.83 26.16 6.42
C SER A 154 11.60 25.49 7.78
N LEU A 155 10.59 24.60 7.88
CA LEU A 155 10.31 23.90 9.14
C LEU A 155 11.42 22.92 9.54
N LEU A 156 12.05 22.26 8.55
CA LEU A 156 13.20 21.40 8.81
C LEU A 156 14.44 22.21 9.19
N GLU A 157 14.66 23.38 8.59
CA GLU A 157 15.74 24.30 8.95
C GLU A 157 15.55 24.91 10.36
N GLU A 158 14.32 25.26 10.72
CA GLU A 158 13.97 25.73 12.05
C GLU A 158 14.14 24.62 13.12
N GLY A 159 13.73 23.39 12.81
CA GLY A 159 13.77 22.26 13.74
C GLY A 159 15.13 21.58 13.85
N ILE A 160 15.94 21.58 12.78
CA ILE A 160 17.25 20.93 12.72
C ILE A 160 18.26 21.95 12.20
N GLN A 161 18.91 22.64 13.13
CA GLN A 161 19.78 23.78 12.80
C GLN A 161 21.08 23.33 12.13
N ASP A 162 21.63 22.18 12.52
CA ASP A 162 22.82 21.63 11.90
C ASP A 162 22.50 21.05 10.53
N THR A 163 23.20 21.54 9.50
CA THR A 163 22.96 21.13 8.11
C THR A 163 23.34 19.68 7.84
N ALA A 164 24.44 19.19 8.46
CA ALA A 164 24.90 17.82 8.25
C ALA A 164 23.92 16.83 8.87
N ASP A 165 23.44 17.10 10.10
CA ASP A 165 22.44 16.28 10.76
C ASP A 165 21.12 16.26 9.97
N ARG A 166 20.70 17.43 9.46
CA ARG A 166 19.48 17.56 8.66
C ARG A 166 19.56 16.74 7.36
N ASP A 167 20.65 16.87 6.64
CA ASP A 167 20.86 16.14 5.40
C ASP A 167 20.92 14.62 5.65
N TYR A 168 21.59 14.20 6.71
CA TYR A 168 21.64 12.81 7.12
C TYR A 168 20.23 12.28 7.48
N MET A 169 19.47 13.02 8.31
CA MET A 169 18.11 12.60 8.69
C MET A 169 17.18 12.46 7.48
N ILE A 170 17.24 13.45 6.56
CA ILE A 170 16.43 13.39 5.32
C ILE A 170 16.81 12.17 4.50
N ALA A 171 18.09 11.88 4.33
CA ALA A 171 18.57 10.75 3.58
C ALA A 171 18.17 9.41 4.24
N ALA A 172 18.43 9.26 5.53
CA ALA A 172 18.10 8.06 6.29
C ALA A 172 16.60 7.78 6.33
N LEU A 173 15.78 8.79 6.59
CA LEU A 173 14.32 8.65 6.56
C LEU A 173 13.78 8.28 5.18
N LYS A 174 14.38 8.79 4.11
CA LYS A 174 13.96 8.50 2.73
C LYS A 174 14.21 7.05 2.34
N GLU A 175 15.19 6.39 2.94
CA GLU A 175 15.49 4.98 2.70
C GLU A 175 14.53 4.02 3.44
N ILE A 176 13.77 4.50 4.42
CA ILE A 176 12.79 3.70 5.14
C ILE A 176 11.59 3.46 4.23
N LYS A 177 11.37 2.19 3.89
CA LYS A 177 10.34 1.74 2.96
C LYS A 177 9.34 0.84 3.67
N ALA A 178 8.11 0.92 3.26
CA ALA A 178 7.03 0.07 3.75
C ALA A 178 6.30 -0.63 2.60
N ASP A 179 5.67 -1.76 2.93
CA ASP A 179 4.77 -2.43 1.99
C ASP A 179 3.56 -1.50 1.72
N ALA A 180 3.34 -1.16 0.46
CA ALA A 180 2.25 -0.29 0.03
C ALA A 180 0.86 -0.80 0.41
N SER A 181 0.71 -2.10 0.73
CA SER A 181 -0.53 -2.70 1.19
C SER A 181 -0.76 -2.54 2.70
N CYS A 182 0.27 -2.12 3.46
CA CYS A 182 0.20 -1.99 4.91
C CYS A 182 -0.33 -0.61 5.32
N ALA A 183 -1.46 -0.58 6.04
CA ALA A 183 -2.08 0.69 6.46
C ALA A 183 -1.28 1.40 7.57
N LYS A 184 -0.61 0.66 8.43
CA LYS A 184 0.22 1.19 9.53
C LYS A 184 1.47 0.31 9.65
N PRO A 185 2.51 0.58 8.87
CA PRO A 185 3.75 -0.17 8.99
C PRO A 185 4.47 0.19 10.31
N ALA A 186 5.05 -0.81 10.95
CA ALA A 186 5.99 -0.58 12.03
C ALA A 186 7.31 -0.07 11.44
N ILE A 187 7.86 1.00 11.99
CA ILE A 187 9.13 1.57 11.57
C ILE A 187 10.18 1.18 12.60
N ALA A 188 11.29 0.62 12.13
CA ALA A 188 12.50 0.46 12.92
C ALA A 188 13.49 1.56 12.50
N TYR A 189 13.85 2.43 13.42
CA TYR A 189 14.88 3.45 13.21
C TYR A 189 16.26 2.89 13.56
N SER A 190 17.30 3.35 12.86
CA SER A 190 18.67 3.04 13.24
C SER A 190 19.05 3.77 14.55
N GLU A 191 20.07 3.27 15.26
CA GLU A 191 20.54 3.90 16.50
C GLU A 191 20.97 5.35 16.28
N GLU A 192 21.63 5.62 15.14
CA GLU A 192 22.05 6.98 14.78
C GLU A 192 20.89 7.91 14.57
N LEU A 193 19.82 7.42 13.88
CA LEU A 193 18.63 8.22 13.63
C LEU A 193 17.85 8.47 14.91
N THR A 194 17.77 7.49 15.81
CA THR A 194 17.16 7.60 17.13
C THR A 194 17.92 8.64 17.97
N SER A 195 19.24 8.60 17.97
CA SER A 195 20.09 9.58 18.68
C SER A 195 19.86 11.02 18.17
N LEU A 196 19.67 11.18 16.86
CA LEU A 196 19.34 12.51 16.31
C LEU A 196 17.92 12.96 16.69
N PHE A 197 16.97 12.06 16.75
CA PHE A 197 15.62 12.39 17.25
C PHE A 197 15.68 12.89 18.69
N ASP A 198 16.42 12.21 19.56
CA ASP A 198 16.62 12.62 20.94
C ASP A 198 17.31 13.99 21.02
N LYS A 199 18.36 14.21 20.21
CA LYS A 199 19.08 15.48 20.13
C LYS A 199 18.19 16.67 19.80
N TYR A 200 17.22 16.48 18.90
CA TYR A 200 16.31 17.53 18.42
C TYR A 200 14.92 17.48 19.07
N GLY A 201 14.70 16.58 20.04
CA GLY A 201 13.43 16.45 20.76
C GLY A 201 12.28 15.97 19.87
N PHE A 202 12.55 15.08 18.92
CA PHE A 202 11.53 14.42 18.13
C PHE A 202 11.06 13.15 18.82
N GLU A 203 9.75 12.99 18.98
CA GLU A 203 9.15 11.73 19.41
C GLU A 203 9.32 10.66 18.33
N HIS A 204 9.72 9.47 18.74
CA HIS A 204 9.94 8.31 17.86
C HIS A 204 9.30 7.07 18.50
N GLU A 205 7.95 7.00 18.48
CA GLU A 205 7.21 5.77 18.82
C GLU A 205 7.04 4.85 17.64
#